data_407cbd49a1a97d8f140d338e31c1af16
#
_entry.id   407cbd49a1a97d8f140d338e31c1af16
#
_cell.length_a   1.000
_cell.length_b   1.000
_cell.length_c   1.000
_cell.angle_alpha   90.00
_cell.angle_beta   90.00
_cell.angle_gamma   90.00
#
_symmetry.space_group_name_H-M   'P 1'
#
loop_
_entity.id
_entity.type
_entity.pdbx_description
1 polymer ?
#
loop_
_entity_poly.entity_id
_entity_poly.type
_entity_poly.pdbx_seq_one_letter_code
_entity_poly.pdbx_strand_id
1 'polypeptide(L)'
;MRRVALVLAMVSAAVFSPQTIRAETINMGYSGTGVSGTLRLVIERERLWQKRGLDVKPIYFNSGSIMSQAMIAGDVIVTDSDVPAQLSPKVAGILDVRVIAVTINRLEHYLVVRSNVKTADDLKGKRIAISRFGSASDVTTRLALRFLKLNPEKDVTILQSGNTPTRITALVGGHVEGALVSPEQVYKVLATKCCRVLADLSELPLDYARFGIVAPVSVLQTRRETLRKLLESYIDGIHVFKTRPEVPLAAMKQEGVDDPQAAKEVYARLAGSLREYPIPELKGIQAALDSILTSKDRNPQAKDFIDTSLMEEIKKSGYIDRLYGKK
;
A
#
# COMPACT_ATOMS: atom_id res chain seq x y z
N MET A 1 -86.83 20.09 6.89
CA MET A 1 -85.54 20.69 6.53
C MET A 1 -84.47 19.86 7.20
N ARG A 2 -83.86 18.92 6.41
CA ARG A 2 -82.75 18.03 6.89
C ARG A 2 -81.42 18.57 6.29
N ARG A 3 -80.52 19.01 7.14
CA ARG A 3 -79.16 19.40 6.75
C ARG A 3 -78.29 18.14 6.70
N VAL A 4 -77.78 17.81 5.51
CA VAL A 4 -76.79 16.75 5.29
C VAL A 4 -75.42 17.42 5.45
N ALA A 5 -74.65 17.00 6.45
CA ALA A 5 -73.29 17.42 6.63
C ALA A 5 -72.35 16.44 5.84
N LEU A 6 -71.64 16.98 4.86
CA LEU A 6 -70.65 16.24 4.07
C LEU A 6 -69.30 16.29 4.87
N VAL A 7 -68.83 15.12 5.32
CA VAL A 7 -67.53 14.98 5.96
C VAL A 7 -66.52 14.64 4.84
N LEU A 8 -65.62 15.58 4.53
CA LEU A 8 -64.51 15.37 3.60
C LEU A 8 -63.36 14.71 4.39
N ALA A 9 -63.09 13.42 4.14
CA ALA A 9 -61.92 12.74 4.65
C ALA A 9 -60.70 13.09 3.78
N MET A 10 -59.77 13.90 4.29
CA MET A 10 -58.46 14.12 3.66
C MET A 10 -57.58 12.89 3.92
N VAL A 11 -57.34 12.10 2.89
CA VAL A 11 -56.31 11.07 2.89
C VAL A 11 -54.97 11.73 2.60
N SER A 12 -54.14 11.93 3.66
CA SER A 12 -52.78 12.37 3.51
C SER A 12 -51.93 11.23 2.95
N ALA A 13 -51.66 11.25 1.65
CA ALA A 13 -50.68 10.38 1.03
C ALA A 13 -49.30 10.79 1.49
N ALA A 14 -48.70 10.03 2.41
CA ALA A 14 -47.30 10.18 2.77
C ALA A 14 -46.44 9.84 1.53
N VAL A 15 -45.90 10.87 0.90
CA VAL A 15 -44.93 10.71 -0.18
C VAL A 15 -43.65 10.18 0.43
N PHE A 16 -43.43 8.87 0.38
CA PHE A 16 -42.13 8.26 0.66
C PHE A 16 -41.19 8.70 -0.47
N SER A 17 -40.47 9.81 -0.28
CA SER A 17 -39.34 10.14 -1.12
C SER A 17 -38.26 9.09 -0.88
N PRO A 18 -37.80 8.36 -1.89
CA PRO A 18 -36.66 7.45 -1.72
C PRO A 18 -35.47 8.31 -1.30
N GLN A 19 -35.02 8.15 -0.07
CA GLN A 19 -33.72 8.68 0.35
C GLN A 19 -32.68 8.02 -0.54
N THR A 20 -32.16 8.73 -1.51
CA THR A 20 -30.95 8.35 -2.23
C THR A 20 -29.84 8.25 -1.19
N ILE A 21 -29.51 7.02 -0.77
CA ILE A 21 -28.34 6.77 0.07
C ILE A 21 -27.15 7.25 -0.75
N ARG A 22 -26.71 8.48 -0.48
CA ARG A 22 -25.51 9.03 -1.10
C ARG A 22 -24.34 8.19 -0.61
N ALA A 23 -23.58 7.61 -1.54
CA ALA A 23 -22.38 6.86 -1.22
C ALA A 23 -21.44 7.74 -0.38
N GLU A 24 -20.92 7.19 0.70
CA GLU A 24 -19.98 7.91 1.55
C GLU A 24 -18.66 8.10 0.81
N THR A 25 -18.25 9.36 0.64
CA THR A 25 -17.00 9.71 -0.04
C THR A 25 -15.80 9.50 0.89
N ILE A 26 -14.80 8.77 0.38
CA ILE A 26 -13.55 8.44 1.07
C ILE A 26 -12.37 8.96 0.25
N ASN A 27 -11.66 9.94 0.77
CA ASN A 27 -10.36 10.32 0.24
C ASN A 27 -9.32 9.32 0.72
N MET A 28 -8.82 8.48 -0.20
CA MET A 28 -7.83 7.45 0.08
C MET A 28 -6.49 7.82 -0.57
N GLY A 29 -5.45 8.00 0.23
CA GLY A 29 -4.11 8.23 -0.27
C GLY A 29 -3.44 6.95 -0.74
N TYR A 30 -2.72 7.00 -1.86
CA TYR A 30 -1.85 5.92 -2.28
C TYR A 30 -0.53 6.45 -2.86
N SER A 31 0.53 5.67 -2.73
CA SER A 31 1.85 6.03 -3.28
C SER A 31 2.48 4.90 -4.12
N GLY A 32 1.87 3.73 -4.17
CA GLY A 32 2.30 2.62 -5.01
C GLY A 32 1.82 2.80 -6.45
N THR A 33 2.76 2.77 -7.39
CA THR A 33 2.51 2.63 -8.82
C THR A 33 3.09 1.30 -9.28
N GLY A 34 2.74 0.85 -10.47
CA GLY A 34 3.18 -0.45 -10.96
C GLY A 34 2.56 -1.59 -10.15
N VAL A 35 3.37 -2.60 -9.85
CA VAL A 35 2.90 -3.84 -9.20
C VAL A 35 2.26 -3.60 -7.85
N SER A 36 2.84 -2.74 -7.02
CA SER A 36 2.27 -2.42 -5.69
C SER A 36 0.87 -1.80 -5.77
N GLY A 37 0.56 -1.09 -6.86
CA GLY A 37 -0.75 -0.50 -7.13
C GLY A 37 -1.74 -1.45 -7.82
N THR A 38 -1.30 -2.61 -8.31
CA THR A 38 -2.14 -3.49 -9.14
C THR A 38 -3.38 -3.99 -8.41
N LEU A 39 -3.27 -4.31 -7.11
CA LEU A 39 -4.45 -4.73 -6.33
C LEU A 39 -5.53 -3.64 -6.30
N ARG A 40 -5.14 -2.38 -6.08
CA ARG A 40 -6.06 -1.24 -6.13
C ARG A 40 -6.73 -1.11 -7.51
N LEU A 41 -5.96 -1.25 -8.59
CA LEU A 41 -6.50 -1.21 -9.94
C LEU A 41 -7.49 -2.36 -10.23
N VAL A 42 -7.24 -3.56 -9.70
CA VAL A 42 -8.20 -4.68 -9.75
C VAL A 42 -9.50 -4.30 -9.04
N ILE A 43 -9.42 -3.71 -7.84
CA ILE A 43 -10.59 -3.25 -7.08
C ILE A 43 -11.38 -2.19 -7.85
N GLU A 44 -10.70 -1.24 -8.48
CA GLU A 44 -11.31 -0.18 -9.31
C GLU A 44 -12.00 -0.76 -10.55
N ARG A 45 -11.30 -1.60 -11.32
CA ARG A 45 -11.83 -2.21 -12.55
C ARG A 45 -13.06 -3.07 -12.30
N GLU A 46 -13.04 -3.84 -11.22
CA GLU A 46 -14.16 -4.69 -10.79
C GLU A 46 -15.24 -3.90 -10.03
N ARG A 47 -15.04 -2.60 -9.83
CA ARG A 47 -15.97 -1.68 -9.14
C ARG A 47 -16.35 -2.18 -7.73
N LEU A 48 -15.37 -2.77 -7.01
CA LEU A 48 -15.65 -3.45 -5.74
C LEU A 48 -16.04 -2.45 -4.64
N TRP A 49 -15.53 -1.23 -4.66
CA TRP A 49 -15.95 -0.17 -3.76
C TRP A 49 -17.42 0.22 -3.99
N GLN A 50 -17.81 0.45 -5.26
CA GLN A 50 -19.17 0.84 -5.62
C GLN A 50 -20.19 -0.27 -5.32
N LYS A 51 -19.80 -1.54 -5.50
CA LYS A 51 -20.64 -2.70 -5.13
C LYS A 51 -20.97 -2.72 -3.63
N ARG A 52 -20.19 -2.02 -2.80
CA ARG A 52 -20.39 -1.87 -1.36
C ARG A 52 -20.94 -0.51 -0.95
N GLY A 53 -21.35 0.32 -1.91
CA GLY A 53 -21.91 1.65 -1.68
C GLY A 53 -20.87 2.67 -1.23
N LEU A 54 -19.57 2.47 -1.55
CA LEU A 54 -18.49 3.40 -1.26
C LEU A 54 -18.14 4.24 -2.49
N ASP A 55 -17.95 5.56 -2.29
CA ASP A 55 -17.37 6.48 -3.27
C ASP A 55 -15.91 6.76 -2.87
N VAL A 56 -15.00 5.85 -3.19
CA VAL A 56 -13.59 6.03 -2.90
C VAL A 56 -12.96 6.93 -3.95
N LYS A 57 -12.24 7.96 -3.49
CA LYS A 57 -11.44 8.90 -4.30
C LYS A 57 -9.95 8.59 -4.06
N PRO A 58 -9.30 7.77 -4.89
CA PRO A 58 -7.87 7.52 -4.77
C PRO A 58 -7.09 8.78 -5.16
N ILE A 59 -6.19 9.21 -4.27
CA ILE A 59 -5.33 10.38 -4.46
C ILE A 59 -3.89 9.90 -4.50
N TYR A 60 -3.22 10.10 -5.62
CA TYR A 60 -1.82 9.71 -5.81
C TYR A 60 -0.86 10.69 -5.14
N PHE A 61 0.12 10.13 -4.44
CA PHE A 61 1.25 10.86 -3.87
C PHE A 61 2.56 10.25 -4.39
N ASN A 62 3.48 11.08 -4.84
CA ASN A 62 4.78 10.63 -5.34
C ASN A 62 5.74 10.15 -4.23
N SER A 63 5.32 10.23 -2.98
CA SER A 63 6.07 9.76 -1.80
C SER A 63 5.13 9.50 -0.62
N GLY A 64 5.39 8.41 0.11
CA GLY A 64 4.67 8.07 1.34
C GLY A 64 4.80 9.14 2.43
N SER A 65 5.91 9.84 2.50
CA SER A 65 6.10 10.93 3.48
C SER A 65 5.23 12.15 3.19
N ILE A 66 4.99 12.49 1.90
CA ILE A 66 4.06 13.55 1.53
C ILE A 66 2.61 13.13 1.85
N MET A 67 2.27 11.88 1.56
CA MET A 67 0.96 11.33 1.87
C MET A 67 0.68 11.32 3.38
N SER A 68 1.68 11.03 4.21
CA SER A 68 1.55 11.14 5.68
C SER A 68 1.23 12.56 6.12
N GLN A 69 1.78 13.59 5.47
CA GLN A 69 1.44 14.98 5.75
C GLN A 69 -0.02 15.28 5.40
N ALA A 70 -0.52 14.80 4.26
CA ALA A 70 -1.93 14.93 3.87
C ALA A 70 -2.86 14.21 4.86
N MET A 71 -2.45 13.06 5.40
CA MET A 71 -3.21 12.34 6.45
C MET A 71 -3.21 13.14 7.77
N ILE A 72 -2.11 13.76 8.16
CA ILE A 72 -2.02 14.64 9.34
C ILE A 72 -2.95 15.85 9.16
N ALA A 73 -3.02 16.43 7.96
CA ALA A 73 -3.90 17.54 7.63
C ALA A 73 -5.40 17.15 7.57
N GLY A 74 -5.71 15.84 7.49
CA GLY A 74 -7.09 15.34 7.35
C GLY A 74 -7.62 15.31 5.92
N ASP A 75 -6.81 15.66 4.92
CA ASP A 75 -7.16 15.60 3.49
C ASP A 75 -7.35 14.15 3.02
N VAL A 76 -6.67 13.22 3.67
CA VAL A 76 -6.72 11.79 3.45
C VAL A 76 -7.08 11.09 4.77
N ILE A 77 -8.12 10.26 4.74
CA ILE A 77 -8.62 9.57 5.95
C ILE A 77 -8.19 8.11 6.06
N VAL A 78 -7.66 7.56 4.99
CA VAL A 78 -7.14 6.19 4.94
C VAL A 78 -6.08 6.12 3.85
N THR A 79 -5.07 5.26 4.02
CA THR A 79 -4.02 5.08 3.02
C THR A 79 -3.88 3.63 2.60
N ASP A 80 -3.56 3.41 1.31
CA ASP A 80 -3.14 2.14 0.73
C ASP A 80 -1.70 2.31 0.24
N SER A 81 -0.73 1.96 1.08
CA SER A 81 0.67 2.32 0.85
C SER A 81 1.65 1.52 1.71
N ASP A 82 2.90 1.92 1.60
CA ASP A 82 3.99 1.44 2.47
C ASP A 82 3.71 1.71 3.93
N VAL A 83 3.55 0.64 4.70
CA VAL A 83 3.25 0.68 6.13
C VAL A 83 4.28 1.50 6.91
N PRO A 84 5.61 1.30 6.77
CA PRO A 84 6.58 2.04 7.57
C PRO A 84 6.45 3.55 7.47
N ALA A 85 6.30 4.09 6.25
CA ALA A 85 6.15 5.52 6.05
C ALA A 85 4.90 6.08 6.76
N GLN A 86 3.81 5.29 6.80
CA GLN A 86 2.55 5.70 7.44
C GLN A 86 2.56 5.56 8.97
N LEU A 87 3.51 4.81 9.54
CA LEU A 87 3.69 4.72 10.99
C LEU A 87 4.51 5.89 11.57
N SER A 88 5.29 6.57 10.74
CA SER A 88 6.17 7.67 11.17
C SER A 88 5.46 8.79 11.96
N PRO A 89 4.23 9.24 11.59
CA PRO A 89 3.51 10.25 12.38
C PRO A 89 3.24 9.82 13.81
N LYS A 90 2.91 8.55 14.04
CA LYS A 90 2.69 8.01 15.38
C LYS A 90 3.99 7.87 16.15
N VAL A 91 5.05 7.40 15.51
CA VAL A 91 6.41 7.34 16.14
C VAL A 91 6.84 8.74 16.58
N ALA A 92 6.53 9.76 15.79
CA ALA A 92 6.79 11.16 16.12
C ALA A 92 5.83 11.77 17.16
N GLY A 93 4.77 11.05 17.56
CA GLY A 93 3.75 11.56 18.49
C GLY A 93 2.82 12.62 17.91
N ILE A 94 2.70 12.70 16.56
CA ILE A 94 1.93 13.73 15.85
C ILE A 94 0.49 13.27 15.58
N LEU A 95 0.32 12.02 15.14
CA LEU A 95 -0.99 11.46 14.77
C LEU A 95 -1.06 10.00 15.21
N ASP A 96 -2.11 9.64 15.94
CA ASP A 96 -2.34 8.24 16.34
C ASP A 96 -3.00 7.46 15.20
N VAL A 97 -2.24 6.55 14.60
CA VAL A 97 -2.65 5.71 13.47
C VAL A 97 -2.59 4.24 13.81
N ARG A 98 -3.35 3.42 13.06
CA ARG A 98 -3.31 1.96 13.15
C ARG A 98 -3.21 1.34 11.75
N VAL A 99 -2.42 0.29 11.66
CA VAL A 99 -2.46 -0.64 10.53
C VAL A 99 -3.66 -1.56 10.73
N ILE A 100 -4.60 -1.54 9.79
CA ILE A 100 -5.83 -2.34 9.85
C ILE A 100 -5.84 -3.50 8.86
N ALA A 101 -4.96 -3.48 7.85
CA ALA A 101 -4.69 -4.62 6.99
C ALA A 101 -3.26 -4.55 6.46
N VAL A 102 -2.64 -5.72 6.21
CA VAL A 102 -1.36 -5.87 5.50
C VAL A 102 -1.59 -6.74 4.28
N THR A 103 -1.53 -6.12 3.10
CA THR A 103 -1.78 -6.81 1.82
C THR A 103 -0.52 -7.47 1.27
N ILE A 104 0.67 -6.88 1.51
CA ILE A 104 1.97 -7.43 1.13
C ILE A 104 2.87 -7.46 2.37
N ASN A 105 3.35 -8.65 2.74
CA ASN A 105 4.11 -8.86 3.99
C ASN A 105 5.59 -9.21 3.77
N ARG A 106 6.14 -8.90 2.60
CA ARG A 106 7.57 -9.07 2.29
C ARG A 106 8.07 -7.93 1.42
N LEU A 107 9.36 -7.70 1.46
CA LEU A 107 10.02 -6.80 0.52
C LEU A 107 10.04 -7.43 -0.87
N GLU A 108 9.84 -6.63 -1.92
CA GLU A 108 9.76 -7.11 -3.30
C GLU A 108 10.69 -6.35 -4.24
N HIS A 109 11.40 -5.34 -3.72
CA HIS A 109 12.25 -4.46 -4.51
C HIS A 109 13.64 -5.07 -4.77
N TYR A 110 14.28 -4.53 -5.79
CA TYR A 110 15.67 -4.80 -6.11
C TYR A 110 16.52 -3.56 -5.80
N LEU A 111 17.66 -3.77 -5.14
CA LEU A 111 18.72 -2.77 -5.17
C LEU A 111 19.50 -2.94 -6.47
N VAL A 112 19.26 -2.04 -7.41
CA VAL A 112 19.92 -2.04 -8.72
C VAL A 112 21.04 -1.03 -8.70
N VAL A 113 22.18 -1.42 -9.25
CA VAL A 113 23.40 -0.60 -9.30
C VAL A 113 23.97 -0.57 -10.69
N ARG A 114 24.85 0.39 -10.97
CA ARG A 114 25.59 0.44 -12.23
C ARG A 114 26.50 -0.78 -12.35
N SER A 115 26.76 -1.19 -13.62
CA SER A 115 27.51 -2.43 -13.93
C SER A 115 28.95 -2.45 -13.40
N ASN A 116 29.55 -1.30 -13.10
CA ASN A 116 30.88 -1.19 -12.48
C ASN A 116 30.89 -1.47 -10.97
N VAL A 117 29.74 -1.43 -10.31
CA VAL A 117 29.56 -1.84 -8.90
C VAL A 117 29.37 -3.36 -8.88
N LYS A 118 30.33 -4.12 -8.38
CA LYS A 118 30.32 -5.59 -8.37
C LYS A 118 29.89 -6.16 -7.02
N THR A 119 30.33 -5.50 -5.96
CA THR A 119 30.14 -5.93 -4.57
C THR A 119 29.49 -4.81 -3.73
N ALA A 120 29.05 -5.14 -2.52
CA ALA A 120 28.54 -4.16 -1.59
C ALA A 120 29.62 -3.09 -1.23
N ASP A 121 30.87 -3.50 -1.08
CA ASP A 121 31.96 -2.57 -0.76
C ASP A 121 32.18 -1.52 -1.83
N ASP A 122 31.92 -1.82 -3.09
CA ASP A 122 32.04 -0.85 -4.19
C ASP A 122 31.01 0.30 -4.06
N LEU A 123 29.99 0.16 -3.22
CA LEU A 123 29.05 1.24 -2.91
C LEU A 123 29.60 2.28 -1.94
N LYS A 124 30.70 1.99 -1.24
CA LYS A 124 31.30 2.97 -0.31
C LYS A 124 31.67 4.25 -1.03
N GLY A 125 31.24 5.40 -0.49
CA GLY A 125 31.40 6.71 -1.08
C GLY A 125 30.49 7.00 -2.29
N LYS A 126 29.60 6.08 -2.67
CA LYS A 126 28.71 6.24 -3.84
C LYS A 126 27.37 6.85 -3.48
N ARG A 127 26.67 7.34 -4.51
CA ARG A 127 25.36 7.99 -4.40
C ARG A 127 24.26 6.98 -4.69
N ILE A 128 23.23 6.97 -3.84
CA ILE A 128 22.05 6.11 -3.98
C ILE A 128 20.78 6.97 -4.01
N ALA A 129 19.95 6.76 -5.02
CA ALA A 129 18.72 7.51 -5.21
C ALA A 129 17.56 6.94 -4.40
N ILE A 130 16.86 7.81 -3.68
CA ILE A 130 15.58 7.55 -3.02
C ILE A 130 14.53 8.55 -3.51
N SER A 131 13.23 8.34 -3.17
CA SER A 131 12.21 9.33 -3.50
C SER A 131 12.31 10.58 -2.62
N ARG A 132 12.19 10.40 -1.30
CA ARG A 132 12.36 11.43 -0.26
C ARG A 132 12.79 10.75 1.03
N PHE A 133 13.43 11.49 1.93
CA PHE A 133 13.70 11.00 3.27
C PHE A 133 12.40 10.65 4.01
N GLY A 134 12.43 9.57 4.78
CA GLY A 134 11.26 9.00 5.46
C GLY A 134 10.24 8.32 4.56
N SER A 135 10.52 8.19 3.25
CA SER A 135 9.66 7.43 2.33
C SER A 135 9.99 5.94 2.35
N ALA A 136 9.12 5.13 1.74
CA ALA A 136 9.37 3.70 1.54
C ALA A 136 10.72 3.40 0.90
N SER A 137 11.11 4.14 -0.14
CA SER A 137 12.38 3.93 -0.81
C SER A 137 13.59 4.27 0.07
N ASP A 138 13.49 5.27 0.94
CA ASP A 138 14.53 5.58 1.93
C ASP A 138 14.68 4.45 2.95
N VAL A 139 13.56 4.10 3.59
CA VAL A 139 13.52 3.04 4.60
C VAL A 139 14.04 1.71 4.04
N THR A 140 13.54 1.30 2.88
CA THR A 140 13.93 0.04 2.24
C THR A 140 15.39 0.07 1.76
N THR A 141 15.88 1.19 1.24
CA THR A 141 17.30 1.35 0.85
C THR A 141 18.22 1.21 2.06
N ARG A 142 17.88 1.86 3.17
CA ARG A 142 18.68 1.75 4.43
C ARG A 142 18.69 0.33 4.95
N LEU A 143 17.55 -0.36 4.90
CA LEU A 143 17.44 -1.77 5.29
C LEU A 143 18.32 -2.65 4.40
N ALA A 144 18.27 -2.46 3.08
CA ALA A 144 19.11 -3.18 2.13
C ALA A 144 20.61 -2.97 2.38
N LEU A 145 21.02 -1.73 2.65
CA LEU A 145 22.41 -1.40 2.97
C LEU A 145 22.87 -2.08 4.25
N ARG A 146 22.07 -2.03 5.33
CA ARG A 146 22.38 -2.72 6.58
C ARG A 146 22.51 -4.24 6.38
N PHE A 147 21.61 -4.82 5.58
CA PHE A 147 21.70 -6.24 5.23
C PHE A 147 23.00 -6.57 4.49
N LEU A 148 23.43 -5.69 3.60
CA LEU A 148 24.73 -5.75 2.92
C LEU A 148 25.92 -5.37 3.80
N LYS A 149 25.72 -5.18 5.12
CA LYS A 149 26.72 -4.78 6.11
C LYS A 149 27.35 -3.40 5.86
N LEU A 150 26.62 -2.51 5.17
CA LEU A 150 26.97 -1.11 4.98
C LEU A 150 26.21 -0.23 5.97
N ASN A 151 26.88 0.82 6.46
CA ASN A 151 26.26 1.86 7.26
C ASN A 151 25.63 2.91 6.32
N PRO A 152 24.28 3.04 6.28
CA PRO A 152 23.62 3.96 5.38
C PRO A 152 23.89 5.45 5.66
N GLU A 153 24.37 5.79 6.86
CA GLU A 153 24.70 7.16 7.27
C GLU A 153 26.15 7.54 7.00
N LYS A 154 27.04 6.55 6.80
CA LYS A 154 28.50 6.79 6.69
C LYS A 154 29.09 6.30 5.39
N ASP A 155 28.61 5.14 4.88
CA ASP A 155 29.28 4.47 3.76
C ASP A 155 28.77 4.93 2.40
N VAL A 156 27.58 5.57 2.32
CA VAL A 156 26.97 6.04 1.07
C VAL A 156 26.39 7.44 1.20
N THR A 157 26.17 8.10 0.07
CA THR A 157 25.43 9.37 0.01
C THR A 157 24.03 9.10 -0.53
N ILE A 158 23.01 9.31 0.30
CA ILE A 158 21.61 9.14 -0.11
C ILE A 158 21.08 10.44 -0.69
N LEU A 159 20.53 10.39 -1.93
CA LEU A 159 20.03 11.56 -2.65
C LEU A 159 18.52 11.43 -2.95
N GLN A 160 17.77 12.50 -2.70
CA GLN A 160 16.37 12.58 -3.09
C GLN A 160 16.24 12.83 -4.60
N SER A 161 15.64 11.90 -5.33
CA SER A 161 15.53 11.91 -6.80
C SER A 161 14.10 11.65 -7.31
N GLY A 162 13.09 11.70 -6.43
CA GLY A 162 11.70 11.53 -6.82
C GLY A 162 11.23 10.07 -6.99
N ASN A 163 10.21 9.85 -7.81
CA ASN A 163 9.58 8.54 -8.02
C ASN A 163 10.50 7.52 -8.72
N THR A 164 10.05 6.27 -8.86
CA THR A 164 10.88 5.20 -9.43
C THR A 164 11.37 5.49 -10.85
N PRO A 165 10.55 5.97 -11.80
CA PRO A 165 11.04 6.35 -13.13
C PRO A 165 12.16 7.39 -13.09
N THR A 166 12.04 8.43 -12.26
CA THR A 166 13.06 9.47 -12.11
C THR A 166 14.37 8.90 -11.54
N ARG A 167 14.29 8.01 -10.54
CA ARG A 167 15.47 7.33 -9.99
C ARG A 167 16.16 6.44 -11.02
N ILE A 168 15.39 5.73 -11.85
CA ILE A 168 15.92 4.93 -12.96
C ILE A 168 16.66 5.82 -13.97
N THR A 169 16.07 6.95 -14.35
CA THR A 169 16.72 7.92 -15.25
C THR A 169 18.05 8.41 -14.65
N ALA A 170 18.09 8.74 -13.37
CA ALA A 170 19.32 9.16 -12.68
C ALA A 170 20.36 8.03 -12.65
N LEU A 171 19.96 6.78 -12.44
CA LEU A 171 20.84 5.61 -12.43
C LEU A 171 21.42 5.32 -13.83
N VAL A 172 20.57 5.28 -14.87
CA VAL A 172 20.98 5.04 -16.25
C VAL A 172 21.89 6.15 -16.75
N GLY A 173 21.56 7.40 -16.42
CA GLY A 173 22.36 8.59 -16.76
C GLY A 173 23.68 8.73 -15.98
N GLY A 174 23.94 7.87 -14.98
CA GLY A 174 25.18 7.91 -14.19
C GLY A 174 25.24 9.03 -13.13
N HIS A 175 24.11 9.65 -12.81
CA HIS A 175 24.03 10.65 -11.74
C HIS A 175 24.05 10.02 -10.35
N VAL A 176 23.68 8.74 -10.24
CA VAL A 176 23.78 7.91 -9.03
C VAL A 176 24.30 6.53 -9.42
N GLU A 177 24.90 5.85 -8.45
CA GLU A 177 25.45 4.50 -8.64
C GLU A 177 24.49 3.38 -8.19
N GLY A 178 23.46 3.73 -7.42
CA GLY A 178 22.44 2.77 -6.95
C GLY A 178 21.05 3.39 -6.86
N ALA A 179 20.03 2.56 -7.01
CA ALA A 179 18.63 2.93 -6.79
C ALA A 179 17.79 1.71 -6.42
N LEU A 180 16.77 1.93 -5.61
CA LEU A 180 15.73 0.93 -5.37
C LEU A 180 14.77 0.92 -6.57
N VAL A 181 14.58 -0.26 -7.17
CA VAL A 181 13.75 -0.49 -8.36
C VAL A 181 12.69 -1.54 -8.05
N SER A 182 11.47 -1.30 -8.52
CA SER A 182 10.36 -2.23 -8.35
C SER A 182 10.43 -3.40 -9.36
N PRO A 183 9.79 -4.54 -9.08
CA PRO A 183 9.88 -5.75 -9.91
C PRO A 183 9.50 -5.53 -11.38
N GLU A 184 8.47 -4.75 -11.65
CA GLU A 184 7.99 -4.49 -13.02
C GLU A 184 8.96 -3.63 -13.86
N GLN A 185 9.83 -2.88 -13.20
CA GLN A 185 10.75 -1.96 -13.87
C GLN A 185 12.18 -2.49 -13.97
N VAL A 186 12.53 -3.50 -13.17
CA VAL A 186 13.90 -4.05 -13.17
C VAL A 186 14.30 -4.57 -14.53
N TYR A 187 13.39 -5.23 -15.26
CA TYR A 187 13.66 -5.78 -16.58
C TYR A 187 14.04 -4.68 -17.60
N LYS A 188 13.31 -3.54 -17.55
CA LYS A 188 13.61 -2.37 -18.40
C LYS A 188 15.00 -1.82 -18.13
N VAL A 189 15.38 -1.73 -16.86
CA VAL A 189 16.71 -1.25 -16.47
C VAL A 189 17.81 -2.22 -16.89
N LEU A 190 17.62 -3.52 -16.68
CA LEU A 190 18.61 -4.53 -17.06
C LEU A 190 18.81 -4.63 -18.58
N ALA A 191 17.74 -4.41 -19.37
CA ALA A 191 17.81 -4.37 -20.83
C ALA A 191 18.77 -3.27 -21.37
N THR A 192 19.02 -2.20 -20.61
CA THR A 192 19.98 -1.16 -20.97
C THR A 192 21.43 -1.60 -20.87
N LYS A 193 21.71 -2.75 -20.24
CA LYS A 193 23.04 -3.31 -19.97
C LYS A 193 23.98 -2.39 -19.16
N CYS A 194 23.51 -1.22 -18.73
CA CYS A 194 24.28 -0.28 -17.89
C CYS A 194 24.30 -0.69 -16.42
N CYS A 195 23.41 -1.58 -16.01
CA CYS A 195 23.05 -1.81 -14.63
C CYS A 195 22.89 -3.31 -14.33
N ARG A 196 22.94 -3.65 -13.06
CA ARG A 196 22.75 -5.00 -12.55
C ARG A 196 22.00 -4.99 -11.22
N VAL A 197 21.37 -6.10 -10.87
CA VAL A 197 20.84 -6.33 -9.51
C VAL A 197 22.03 -6.62 -8.59
N LEU A 198 22.14 -5.84 -7.51
CA LEU A 198 23.08 -6.11 -6.43
C LEU A 198 22.42 -6.97 -5.33
N ALA A 199 21.15 -6.71 -5.02
CA ALA A 199 20.37 -7.50 -4.07
C ALA A 199 18.88 -7.59 -4.48
N ASP A 200 18.32 -8.79 -4.43
CA ASP A 200 16.88 -9.05 -4.44
C ASP A 200 16.39 -9.07 -2.99
N LEU A 201 15.60 -8.07 -2.60
CA LEU A 201 15.17 -7.94 -1.21
C LEU A 201 14.06 -8.91 -0.84
N SER A 202 13.47 -9.62 -1.79
CA SER A 202 12.50 -10.68 -1.52
C SER A 202 13.15 -11.96 -0.95
N GLU A 203 14.46 -12.10 -1.11
CA GLU A 203 15.24 -13.20 -0.56
C GLU A 203 15.62 -12.99 0.91
N LEU A 204 15.33 -11.80 1.48
CA LEU A 204 15.59 -11.56 2.89
C LEU A 204 14.67 -12.45 3.75
N PRO A 205 15.21 -13.18 4.74
CA PRO A 205 14.43 -14.00 5.65
C PRO A 205 13.72 -13.12 6.69
N LEU A 206 12.86 -12.23 6.23
CA LEU A 206 12.24 -11.19 7.05
C LEU A 206 10.74 -11.11 6.76
N ASP A 207 9.93 -11.42 7.78
CA ASP A 207 8.53 -11.00 7.77
C ASP A 207 8.50 -9.47 7.89
N TYR A 208 7.95 -8.80 6.91
CA TYR A 208 7.97 -7.35 6.85
C TYR A 208 6.63 -6.80 6.36
N ALA A 209 5.92 -6.07 7.21
CA ALA A 209 4.69 -5.40 6.82
C ALA A 209 5.02 -4.28 5.81
N ARG A 210 5.01 -4.67 4.52
CA ARG A 210 5.47 -3.82 3.43
C ARG A 210 4.37 -2.87 2.98
N PHE A 211 3.21 -3.41 2.61
CA PHE A 211 2.11 -2.65 2.02
C PHE A 211 0.81 -2.97 2.75
N GLY A 212 -0.03 -1.96 2.97
CA GLY A 212 -1.27 -2.17 3.73
C GLY A 212 -2.12 -0.92 3.86
N ILE A 213 -3.20 -1.11 4.60
CA ILE A 213 -4.19 -0.07 4.90
C ILE A 213 -3.92 0.49 6.29
N VAL A 214 -3.74 1.80 6.33
CA VAL A 214 -3.49 2.54 7.58
C VAL A 214 -4.54 3.65 7.72
N ALA A 215 -5.09 3.79 8.91
CA ALA A 215 -6.08 4.82 9.23
C ALA A 215 -5.79 5.47 10.59
N PRO A 216 -6.12 6.76 10.79
CA PRO A 216 -6.15 7.41 12.09
C PRO A 216 -7.15 6.73 13.04
N VAL A 217 -6.83 6.70 14.34
CA VAL A 217 -7.73 6.14 15.37
C VAL A 217 -9.08 6.86 15.39
N SER A 218 -9.10 8.17 15.17
CA SER A 218 -10.35 8.93 15.07
C SER A 218 -11.27 8.45 13.94
N VAL A 219 -10.70 8.05 12.80
CA VAL A 219 -11.45 7.49 11.67
C VAL A 219 -11.96 6.08 12.00
N LEU A 220 -11.14 5.25 12.67
CA LEU A 220 -11.56 3.94 13.15
C LEU A 220 -12.75 4.01 14.10
N GLN A 221 -12.80 5.02 14.96
CA GLN A 221 -13.89 5.23 15.91
C GLN A 221 -15.17 5.77 15.27
N THR A 222 -15.04 6.69 14.31
CA THR A 222 -16.19 7.43 13.74
C THR A 222 -16.71 6.83 12.44
N ARG A 223 -15.91 6.04 11.69
CA ARG A 223 -16.25 5.49 10.37
C ARG A 223 -16.00 3.98 10.27
N ARG A 224 -16.27 3.26 11.37
CA ARG A 224 -15.97 1.83 11.49
C ARG A 224 -16.59 0.99 10.38
N GLU A 225 -17.89 1.18 10.11
CA GLU A 225 -18.61 0.43 9.07
C GLU A 225 -18.07 0.73 7.65
N THR A 226 -17.70 1.97 7.40
CA THR A 226 -17.08 2.39 6.15
C THR A 226 -15.74 1.69 5.93
N LEU A 227 -14.90 1.64 6.97
CA LEU A 227 -13.62 0.92 6.92
C LEU A 227 -13.82 -0.59 6.79
N ARG A 228 -14.84 -1.17 7.42
CA ARG A 228 -15.19 -2.59 7.25
C ARG A 228 -15.51 -2.92 5.78
N LYS A 229 -16.37 -2.12 5.15
CA LYS A 229 -16.72 -2.27 3.72
C LYS A 229 -15.49 -2.07 2.81
N LEU A 230 -14.61 -1.12 3.17
CA LEU A 230 -13.36 -0.92 2.45
C LEU A 230 -12.47 -2.19 2.53
N LEU A 231 -12.27 -2.75 3.72
CA LEU A 231 -11.48 -3.97 3.93
C LEU A 231 -12.07 -5.18 3.20
N GLU A 232 -13.39 -5.36 3.23
CA GLU A 232 -14.06 -6.39 2.45
C GLU A 232 -13.83 -6.22 0.94
N SER A 233 -13.78 -4.98 0.43
CA SER A 233 -13.44 -4.72 -0.98
C SER A 233 -12.00 -5.14 -1.31
N TYR A 234 -11.07 -4.99 -0.37
CA TYR A 234 -9.70 -5.47 -0.54
C TYR A 234 -9.61 -7.00 -0.52
N ILE A 235 -10.39 -7.66 0.33
CA ILE A 235 -10.49 -9.13 0.37
C ILE A 235 -11.07 -9.66 -0.96
N ASP A 236 -12.14 -9.04 -1.47
CA ASP A 236 -12.69 -9.36 -2.79
C ASP A 236 -11.66 -9.14 -3.89
N GLY A 237 -10.92 -8.03 -3.82
CA GLY A 237 -9.85 -7.72 -4.77
C GLY A 237 -8.74 -8.77 -4.77
N ILE A 238 -8.33 -9.23 -3.59
CA ILE A 238 -7.34 -10.32 -3.44
C ILE A 238 -7.90 -11.62 -4.03
N HIS A 239 -9.15 -11.93 -3.77
CA HIS A 239 -9.80 -13.11 -4.35
C HIS A 239 -9.81 -13.05 -5.89
N VAL A 240 -10.27 -11.95 -6.48
CA VAL A 240 -10.24 -11.73 -7.93
C VAL A 240 -8.81 -11.83 -8.46
N PHE A 241 -7.85 -11.21 -7.78
CA PHE A 241 -6.44 -11.24 -8.16
C PHE A 241 -5.89 -12.66 -8.27
N LYS A 242 -6.25 -13.54 -7.33
CA LYS A 242 -5.76 -14.92 -7.26
C LYS A 242 -6.51 -15.89 -8.19
N THR A 243 -7.81 -15.66 -8.41
CA THR A 243 -8.69 -16.60 -9.13
C THR A 243 -8.93 -16.23 -10.58
N ARG A 244 -8.65 -14.98 -10.97
CA ARG A 244 -8.89 -14.43 -12.30
C ARG A 244 -7.66 -13.69 -12.83
N PRO A 245 -6.59 -14.41 -13.19
CA PRO A 245 -5.28 -13.82 -13.55
C PRO A 245 -5.33 -12.83 -14.71
N GLU A 246 -6.31 -12.95 -15.61
CA GLU A 246 -6.51 -12.01 -16.72
C GLU A 246 -6.79 -10.58 -16.24
N VAL A 247 -7.41 -10.40 -15.07
CA VAL A 247 -7.76 -9.07 -14.53
C VAL A 247 -6.50 -8.31 -14.06
N PRO A 248 -5.67 -8.86 -13.15
CA PRO A 248 -4.43 -8.19 -12.74
C PRO A 248 -3.42 -8.06 -13.88
N LEU A 249 -3.32 -9.01 -14.82
CA LEU A 249 -2.44 -8.89 -15.98
C LEU A 249 -2.85 -7.72 -16.88
N ALA A 250 -4.15 -7.51 -17.09
CA ALA A 250 -4.64 -6.34 -17.82
C ALA A 250 -4.40 -5.01 -17.07
N ALA A 251 -4.47 -5.03 -15.73
CA ALA A 251 -4.13 -3.87 -14.91
C ALA A 251 -2.62 -3.55 -14.97
N MET A 252 -1.75 -4.56 -14.92
CA MET A 252 -0.30 -4.40 -15.07
C MET A 252 0.08 -3.80 -16.42
N LYS A 253 -0.59 -4.22 -17.51
CA LYS A 253 -0.38 -3.63 -18.85
C LYS A 253 -0.72 -2.14 -18.85
N GLN A 254 -1.77 -1.72 -18.18
CA GLN A 254 -2.14 -0.30 -18.04
C GLN A 254 -1.06 0.49 -17.29
N GLU A 255 -0.33 -0.13 -16.36
CA GLU A 255 0.81 0.45 -15.63
C GLU A 255 2.14 0.35 -16.43
N GLY A 256 2.10 -0.05 -17.70
CA GLY A 256 3.27 -0.09 -18.59
C GLY A 256 4.13 -1.34 -18.42
N VAL A 257 3.58 -2.44 -17.90
CA VAL A 257 4.21 -3.78 -17.96
C VAL A 257 3.80 -4.44 -19.25
N ASP A 258 4.49 -4.08 -20.35
CA ASP A 258 4.08 -4.49 -21.71
C ASP A 258 4.62 -5.87 -22.10
N ASP A 259 5.74 -6.30 -21.51
CA ASP A 259 6.33 -7.61 -21.77
C ASP A 259 5.50 -8.72 -21.12
N PRO A 260 4.93 -9.68 -21.91
CA PRO A 260 4.06 -10.71 -21.38
C PRO A 260 4.74 -11.67 -20.40
N GLN A 261 6.03 -11.95 -20.59
CA GLN A 261 6.78 -12.85 -19.73
C GLN A 261 7.07 -12.18 -18.39
N ALA A 262 7.55 -10.92 -18.43
CA ALA A 262 7.74 -10.12 -17.23
C ALA A 262 6.42 -9.95 -16.44
N ALA A 263 5.30 -9.70 -17.14
CA ALA A 263 3.99 -9.59 -16.49
C ALA A 263 3.58 -10.87 -15.76
N LYS A 264 3.80 -12.05 -16.36
CA LYS A 264 3.50 -13.34 -15.73
C LYS A 264 4.36 -13.60 -14.50
N GLU A 265 5.66 -13.32 -14.57
CA GLU A 265 6.58 -13.50 -13.44
C GLU A 265 6.23 -12.57 -12.27
N VAL A 266 5.98 -11.30 -12.58
CA VAL A 266 5.54 -10.30 -11.61
C VAL A 266 4.20 -10.67 -10.99
N TYR A 267 3.23 -11.14 -11.80
CA TYR A 267 1.93 -11.62 -11.32
C TYR A 267 2.10 -12.79 -10.35
N ALA A 268 2.89 -13.82 -10.71
CA ALA A 268 3.09 -14.99 -9.88
C ALA A 268 3.71 -14.62 -8.52
N ARG A 269 4.71 -13.71 -8.52
CA ARG A 269 5.35 -13.20 -7.31
C ARG A 269 4.35 -12.46 -6.42
N LEU A 270 3.55 -11.56 -7.00
CA LEU A 270 2.59 -10.76 -6.24
C LEU A 270 1.42 -11.61 -5.74
N ALA A 271 0.87 -12.51 -6.56
CA ALA A 271 -0.19 -13.43 -6.15
C ALA A 271 0.24 -14.32 -4.96
N GLY A 272 1.53 -14.72 -4.94
CA GLY A 272 2.12 -15.45 -3.82
C GLY A 272 2.30 -14.60 -2.55
N SER A 273 2.49 -13.28 -2.70
CA SER A 273 2.66 -12.35 -1.57
C SER A 273 1.33 -11.91 -0.94
N LEU A 274 0.25 -11.89 -1.72
CA LEU A 274 -1.08 -11.49 -1.26
C LEU A 274 -1.70 -12.58 -0.37
N ARG A 275 -2.12 -12.21 0.82
CA ARG A 275 -2.78 -13.11 1.77
C ARG A 275 -4.30 -13.06 1.62
N GLU A 276 -4.97 -14.21 1.58
CA GLU A 276 -6.44 -14.29 1.59
C GLU A 276 -7.05 -13.59 2.81
N TYR A 277 -6.34 -13.63 3.92
CA TYR A 277 -6.67 -12.96 5.17
C TYR A 277 -5.58 -11.94 5.51
N PRO A 278 -5.70 -10.68 5.07
CA PRO A 278 -4.65 -9.67 5.18
C PRO A 278 -4.57 -9.03 6.59
N ILE A 279 -4.62 -9.85 7.65
CA ILE A 279 -4.49 -9.37 9.03
C ILE A 279 -3.07 -8.88 9.31
N PRO A 280 -2.89 -7.75 10.03
CA PRO A 280 -1.58 -7.32 10.50
C PRO A 280 -0.98 -8.32 11.49
N GLU A 281 0.27 -8.72 11.28
CA GLU A 281 1.01 -9.60 12.18
C GLU A 281 2.08 -8.83 12.95
N LEU A 282 2.17 -9.06 14.25
CA LEU A 282 3.08 -8.32 15.14
C LEU A 282 4.54 -8.35 14.66
N LYS A 283 5.00 -9.51 14.17
CA LYS A 283 6.39 -9.69 13.72
C LYS A 283 6.72 -8.78 12.53
N GLY A 284 5.85 -8.76 11.52
CA GLY A 284 6.03 -7.92 10.34
C GLY A 284 5.92 -6.43 10.65
N ILE A 285 5.02 -6.06 11.57
CA ILE A 285 4.87 -4.67 12.03
C ILE A 285 6.08 -4.23 12.86
N GLN A 286 6.63 -5.10 13.74
CA GLN A 286 7.83 -4.77 14.50
C GLN A 286 9.02 -4.52 13.58
N ALA A 287 9.23 -5.41 12.59
CA ALA A 287 10.28 -5.22 11.60
C ALA A 287 10.12 -3.91 10.81
N ALA A 288 8.88 -3.53 10.46
CA ALA A 288 8.58 -2.27 9.82
C ALA A 288 8.90 -1.07 10.74
N LEU A 289 8.54 -1.14 12.02
CA LEU A 289 8.88 -0.12 13.02
C LEU A 289 10.40 0.01 13.18
N ASP A 290 11.11 -1.10 13.38
CA ASP A 290 12.56 -1.10 13.57
C ASP A 290 13.31 -0.48 12.38
N SER A 291 12.73 -0.57 11.18
CA SER A 291 13.31 -0.02 9.96
C SER A 291 13.27 1.51 9.89
N ILE A 292 12.34 2.16 10.60
CA ILE A 292 12.16 3.62 10.60
C ILE A 292 12.77 4.30 11.84
N LEU A 293 13.17 3.53 12.85
CA LEU A 293 13.79 4.07 14.05
C LEU A 293 15.24 4.47 13.80
N THR A 294 15.59 5.67 14.20
CA THR A 294 16.96 6.20 14.14
C THR A 294 17.66 6.20 15.49
N SER A 295 16.92 6.06 16.59
CA SER A 295 17.40 6.08 17.98
C SER A 295 16.89 4.84 18.72
N LYS A 296 17.77 4.23 19.55
CA LYS A 296 17.42 3.10 20.42
C LYS A 296 16.60 3.51 21.64
N ASP A 297 16.45 4.82 21.90
CA ASP A 297 15.76 5.34 23.08
C ASP A 297 14.23 5.22 23.00
N ARG A 298 13.69 4.97 21.80
CA ARG A 298 12.29 4.66 21.59
C ARG A 298 12.17 3.18 21.22
N ASN A 299 11.46 2.40 22.02
CA ASN A 299 11.15 1.00 21.75
C ASN A 299 9.63 0.84 21.53
N PRO A 300 9.07 1.35 20.41
CA PRO A 300 7.66 1.22 20.11
C PRO A 300 7.31 -0.26 19.91
N GLN A 301 6.22 -0.69 20.53
CA GLN A 301 5.76 -2.07 20.42
C GLN A 301 4.75 -2.22 19.30
N ALA A 302 4.91 -3.21 18.44
CA ALA A 302 4.03 -3.46 17.29
C ALA A 302 2.54 -3.49 17.65
N LYS A 303 2.19 -4.03 18.84
CA LYS A 303 0.81 -4.10 19.33
C LYS A 303 0.11 -2.73 19.44
N ASP A 304 0.89 -1.66 19.65
CA ASP A 304 0.36 -0.31 19.80
C ASP A 304 0.07 0.35 18.44
N PHE A 305 0.49 -0.29 17.34
CA PHE A 305 0.38 0.21 15.97
C PHE A 305 -0.61 -0.54 15.10
N ILE A 306 -1.25 -1.57 15.61
CA ILE A 306 -2.25 -2.36 14.87
C ILE A 306 -3.64 -2.22 15.47
N ASP A 307 -4.66 -2.44 14.63
CA ASP A 307 -6.02 -2.74 15.04
C ASP A 307 -6.54 -3.89 14.16
N THR A 308 -6.67 -5.08 14.75
CA THR A 308 -7.12 -6.29 14.05
C THR A 308 -8.62 -6.49 14.15
N SER A 309 -9.31 -5.68 14.93
CA SER A 309 -10.72 -5.91 15.32
C SER A 309 -11.67 -6.03 14.13
N LEU A 310 -11.53 -5.17 13.11
CA LEU A 310 -12.34 -5.24 11.88
C LEU A 310 -12.05 -6.51 11.08
N MET A 311 -10.79 -6.88 10.93
CA MET A 311 -10.40 -8.10 10.22
C MET A 311 -10.91 -9.35 10.94
N GLU A 312 -10.86 -9.37 12.28
CA GLU A 312 -11.39 -10.47 13.09
C GLU A 312 -12.92 -10.56 12.99
N GLU A 313 -13.64 -9.44 12.97
CA GLU A 313 -15.08 -9.41 12.73
C GLU A 313 -15.42 -9.99 11.34
N ILE A 314 -14.71 -9.57 10.30
CA ILE A 314 -14.89 -10.09 8.93
C ILE A 314 -14.64 -11.60 8.91
N LYS A 315 -13.59 -12.08 9.56
CA LYS A 315 -13.29 -13.51 9.66
C LYS A 315 -14.39 -14.27 10.40
N LYS A 316 -14.79 -13.79 11.58
CA LYS A 316 -15.85 -14.42 12.42
C LYS A 316 -17.20 -14.48 11.70
N SER A 317 -17.49 -13.55 10.79
CA SER A 317 -18.70 -13.59 9.96
C SER A 317 -18.72 -14.73 8.93
N GLY A 318 -17.61 -15.47 8.77
CA GLY A 318 -17.43 -16.50 7.75
C GLY A 318 -17.34 -15.93 6.31
N TYR A 319 -17.15 -14.61 6.17
CA TYR A 319 -17.13 -13.94 4.87
C TYR A 319 -16.04 -14.50 3.96
N ILE A 320 -14.83 -14.64 4.47
CA ILE A 320 -13.67 -15.12 3.70
C ILE A 320 -13.87 -16.58 3.28
N ASP A 321 -14.35 -17.43 4.20
CA ASP A 321 -14.57 -18.85 3.92
C ASP A 321 -15.62 -19.04 2.82
N ARG A 322 -16.72 -18.29 2.87
CA ARG A 322 -17.73 -18.30 1.79
C ARG A 322 -17.15 -17.84 0.45
N LEU A 323 -16.31 -16.81 0.45
CA LEU A 323 -15.70 -16.26 -0.77
C LEU A 323 -14.79 -17.29 -1.47
N TYR A 324 -14.06 -18.09 -0.68
CA TYR A 324 -13.15 -19.14 -1.17
C TYR A 324 -13.78 -20.54 -1.24
N GLY A 325 -15.10 -20.68 -0.98
CA GLY A 325 -15.79 -21.95 -1.01
C GLY A 325 -15.31 -22.96 0.05
N LYS A 326 -14.70 -22.46 1.14
CA LYS A 326 -14.29 -23.28 2.29
C LYS A 326 -15.50 -23.50 3.18
N LYS A 327 -15.79 -24.77 3.52
CA LYS A 327 -16.88 -25.18 4.43
C LYS A 327 -16.42 -25.10 5.88
#